data_2853c42c06ec3065a979d99adc727066
#
_entry.id   2853c42c06ec3065a979d99adc727066
#
_cell.length_a   1.000
_cell.length_b   1.000
_cell.length_c   1.000
_cell.angle_alpha   90.00
_cell.angle_beta   90.00
_cell.angle_gamma   90.00
#
_symmetry.space_group_name_H-M   'P 1'
#
loop_
_entity.id
_entity.type
_entity.pdbx_description
1 polymer ?
#
loop_
_entity_poly.entity_id
_entity_poly.type
_entity_poly.pdbx_seq_one_letter_code
_entity_poly.pdbx_strand_id
1 'polypeptide(L)'
;KIKWFNQKTTEITPQARNKTLLRSFFESPSEVYVNNALKKDPARLKYDLSVHLGHKILHQGDGLRSAITSGGNEFGAKDQNLAATGNVHSRDVLSAWHDFESSFFAGALLCPKKPFYRFLVRNKHQIVSAQQLKLSPALLMRRVTAVSSFPYWHYFEAYQPGYLTAVYRGNGIPLPWGNMTMVSDPCPNWAVFRLLNETYVKNPQSQISILKNDDQTYLYCCHTIRVKDLAGNLKLLSLGIDLIPAIKNQGIDGNELLQSLEQDCQESGGEAELNPHVKEVIEKLSHILRIQWLGESVHVPARIICPRSLNCQRNKKCTPTHSDHRITGIESMREDILSIGN
;
A
#
# COMPACT_ATOMS: atom_id res chain seq x y z
N LYS A 1 26.72 -11.89 -8.81
CA LYS A 1 27.58 -11.78 -7.62
C LYS A 1 26.94 -10.84 -6.61
N ILE A 2 26.96 -11.18 -5.30
CA ILE A 2 26.42 -10.31 -4.24
C ILE A 2 27.60 -9.63 -3.55
N LYS A 3 27.53 -8.31 -3.43
CA LYS A 3 28.44 -7.45 -2.67
C LYS A 3 27.70 -6.79 -1.52
N TRP A 4 28.29 -6.77 -0.34
CA TRP A 4 27.70 -6.18 0.84
C TRP A 4 28.30 -4.80 1.11
N PHE A 5 27.45 -3.83 1.49
CA PHE A 5 27.89 -2.49 1.84
C PHE A 5 27.27 -2.02 3.16
N ASN A 6 27.86 -1.00 3.73
CA ASN A 6 27.37 -0.30 4.91
C ASN A 6 26.95 1.11 4.52
N GLN A 7 25.70 1.43 4.71
CA GLN A 7 25.19 2.78 4.63
C GLN A 7 24.20 3.01 5.76
N LYS A 8 24.31 4.17 6.40
CA LYS A 8 23.37 4.61 7.42
C LYS A 8 22.15 5.29 6.76
N THR A 9 21.08 5.40 7.51
CA THR A 9 19.92 6.19 7.12
C THR A 9 20.29 7.67 6.96
N THR A 10 19.78 8.29 5.91
CA THR A 10 19.90 9.73 5.67
C THR A 10 18.53 10.39 5.76
N GLU A 11 18.48 11.60 6.26
CA GLU A 11 17.30 12.46 6.21
C GLU A 11 17.31 13.20 4.88
N ILE A 12 16.29 12.96 4.04
CA ILE A 12 16.24 13.53 2.70
C ILE A 12 15.88 15.01 2.72
N THR A 13 15.06 15.43 3.67
CA THR A 13 14.75 16.85 3.91
C THR A 13 14.44 17.09 5.39
N PRO A 14 14.76 18.28 5.95
CA PRO A 14 14.38 18.64 7.32
C PRO A 14 12.86 18.63 7.57
N GLN A 15 12.05 18.78 6.51
CA GLN A 15 10.59 18.79 6.57
C GLN A 15 9.99 17.39 6.45
N ALA A 16 10.65 16.45 5.78
CA ALA A 16 10.24 15.06 5.72
C ALA A 16 10.77 14.34 6.97
N ARG A 17 9.88 14.04 7.90
CA ARG A 17 10.21 13.27 9.14
C ARG A 17 10.68 11.83 8.85
N ASN A 18 10.81 11.45 7.58
CA ASN A 18 11.16 10.11 7.16
C ASN A 18 12.64 10.00 6.79
N LYS A 19 13.27 8.96 7.30
CA LYS A 19 14.65 8.58 6.97
C LYS A 19 14.67 7.68 5.75
N THR A 20 15.63 7.86 4.87
CA THR A 20 15.83 6.97 3.72
C THR A 20 17.03 6.05 3.95
N LEU A 21 16.86 4.81 3.56
CA LEU A 21 17.91 3.79 3.55
C LEU A 21 17.93 3.11 2.18
N LEU A 22 19.05 3.16 1.50
CA LEU A 22 19.30 2.34 0.31
C LEU A 22 19.53 0.89 0.75
N ARG A 23 18.61 0.00 0.38
CA ARG A 23 18.63 -1.41 0.78
C ARG A 23 19.48 -2.25 -0.14
N SER A 24 19.25 -2.12 -1.44
CA SER A 24 19.99 -2.85 -2.45
C SER A 24 19.87 -2.18 -3.81
N PHE A 25 20.82 -2.44 -4.70
CA PHE A 25 20.76 -2.02 -6.08
C PHE A 25 21.49 -3.01 -7.00
N PHE A 26 21.08 -3.04 -8.26
CA PHE A 26 21.71 -3.84 -9.29
C PHE A 26 22.73 -2.99 -10.04
N GLU A 27 23.89 -3.58 -10.33
CA GLU A 27 24.94 -3.01 -11.16
C GLU A 27 25.30 -3.98 -12.28
N SER A 28 25.26 -3.45 -13.50
CA SER A 28 25.61 -4.23 -14.69
C SER A 28 27.10 -4.68 -14.64
N PRO A 29 27.44 -5.85 -15.17
CA PRO A 29 26.57 -6.79 -15.86
C PRO A 29 25.87 -7.82 -14.95
N SER A 30 26.27 -7.99 -13.70
CA SER A 30 25.75 -9.09 -12.85
C SER A 30 26.02 -8.95 -11.35
N GLU A 31 26.18 -7.72 -10.86
CA GLU A 31 26.45 -7.48 -9.45
C GLU A 31 25.21 -6.91 -8.74
N VAL A 32 24.93 -7.44 -7.57
CA VAL A 32 23.88 -6.92 -6.68
C VAL A 32 24.55 -6.44 -5.40
N TYR A 33 24.40 -5.16 -5.11
CA TYR A 33 24.86 -4.56 -3.88
C TYR A 33 23.75 -4.61 -2.84
N VAL A 34 24.07 -5.07 -1.64
CA VAL A 34 23.11 -5.31 -0.58
C VAL A 34 23.58 -4.67 0.73
N ASN A 35 22.73 -3.85 1.33
CA ASN A 35 23.02 -3.22 2.61
C ASN A 35 23.08 -4.26 3.74
N ASN A 36 24.10 -4.18 4.58
CA ASN A 36 24.27 -5.06 5.74
C ASN A 36 23.09 -5.05 6.72
N ALA A 37 22.29 -3.98 6.74
CA ALA A 37 21.06 -3.92 7.54
C ALA A 37 20.07 -5.05 7.19
N LEU A 38 20.04 -5.51 5.94
CA LEU A 38 19.17 -6.61 5.49
C LEU A 38 19.56 -7.98 6.09
N LYS A 39 20.74 -8.15 6.64
CA LYS A 39 21.12 -9.39 7.35
C LYS A 39 20.19 -9.68 8.53
N LYS A 40 19.61 -8.65 9.12
CA LYS A 40 18.66 -8.75 10.24
C LYS A 40 17.21 -8.94 9.79
N ASP A 41 16.93 -8.86 8.50
CA ASP A 41 15.58 -9.02 7.93
C ASP A 41 15.60 -9.96 6.71
N PRO A 42 15.66 -11.29 6.95
CA PRO A 42 15.71 -12.27 5.87
C PRO A 42 14.51 -12.23 4.92
N ALA A 43 13.34 -11.78 5.39
CA ALA A 43 12.14 -11.68 4.58
C ALA A 43 12.30 -10.59 3.50
N ARG A 44 12.80 -9.41 3.89
CA ARG A 44 13.09 -8.34 2.95
C ARG A 44 14.27 -8.66 2.04
N LEU A 45 15.33 -9.27 2.58
CA LEU A 45 16.48 -9.71 1.78
C LEU A 45 16.04 -10.63 0.64
N LYS A 46 15.23 -11.65 0.94
CA LYS A 46 14.70 -12.57 -0.08
C LYS A 46 13.91 -11.82 -1.15
N TYR A 47 13.07 -10.87 -0.73
CA TYR A 47 12.27 -10.09 -1.67
C TYR A 47 13.15 -9.23 -2.58
N ASP A 48 14.10 -8.48 -2.02
CA ASP A 48 15.00 -7.62 -2.80
C ASP A 48 15.82 -8.43 -3.82
N LEU A 49 16.41 -9.56 -3.39
CA LEU A 49 17.12 -10.45 -4.30
C LEU A 49 16.22 -11.03 -5.39
N SER A 50 14.96 -11.34 -5.07
CA SER A 50 13.98 -11.83 -6.04
C SER A 50 13.58 -10.75 -7.07
N VAL A 51 13.51 -9.48 -6.66
CA VAL A 51 13.26 -8.35 -7.58
C VAL A 51 14.45 -8.20 -8.54
N HIS A 52 15.69 -8.20 -8.04
CA HIS A 52 16.88 -8.11 -8.90
C HIS A 52 16.99 -9.32 -9.85
N LEU A 53 16.60 -10.52 -9.39
CA LEU A 53 16.51 -11.69 -10.25
C LEU A 53 15.47 -11.49 -11.35
N GLY A 54 14.31 -10.89 -11.02
CA GLY A 54 13.27 -10.52 -11.99
C GLY A 54 13.81 -9.60 -13.07
N HIS A 55 14.49 -8.52 -12.69
CA HIS A 55 15.14 -7.62 -13.65
C HIS A 55 16.12 -8.35 -14.56
N LYS A 56 16.91 -9.27 -14.02
CA LYS A 56 17.86 -10.03 -14.81
C LYS A 56 17.19 -10.98 -15.80
N ILE A 57 16.14 -11.67 -15.39
CA ILE A 57 15.45 -12.68 -16.21
C ILE A 57 14.54 -12.03 -17.24
N LEU A 58 13.75 -11.03 -16.85
CA LEU A 58 12.73 -10.44 -17.71
C LEU A 58 13.31 -9.37 -18.64
N HIS A 59 14.31 -8.64 -18.18
CA HIS A 59 14.84 -7.46 -18.90
C HIS A 59 16.32 -7.60 -19.29
N GLN A 60 16.89 -8.81 -19.18
CA GLN A 60 18.28 -9.14 -19.55
C GLN A 60 19.35 -8.27 -18.88
N GLY A 61 18.98 -7.48 -17.89
CA GLY A 61 19.87 -6.55 -17.21
C GLY A 61 20.28 -5.37 -18.08
N ASP A 62 19.41 -4.89 -18.97
CA ASP A 62 19.60 -3.87 -20.00
C ASP A 62 19.87 -2.44 -19.48
N GLY A 63 20.69 -2.32 -18.46
CA GLY A 63 21.21 -1.05 -17.99
C GLY A 63 20.25 -0.23 -17.13
N LEU A 64 19.09 -0.76 -16.78
CA LEU A 64 18.21 -0.08 -15.82
C LEU A 64 18.80 -0.14 -14.43
N ARG A 65 18.91 1.03 -13.81
CA ARG A 65 19.47 1.23 -12.48
C ARG A 65 18.39 0.97 -11.44
N SER A 66 18.07 -0.29 -11.17
CA SER A 66 17.13 -0.65 -10.12
C SER A 66 17.76 -0.47 -8.75
N ALA A 67 17.21 0.45 -7.97
CA ALA A 67 17.58 0.68 -6.56
C ALA A 67 16.36 0.53 -5.66
N ILE A 68 16.48 -0.27 -4.61
CA ILE A 68 15.41 -0.53 -3.65
C ILE A 68 15.70 0.19 -2.34
N THR A 69 14.77 1.03 -1.90
CA THR A 69 14.92 1.87 -0.71
C THR A 69 13.85 1.58 0.35
N SER A 70 14.04 2.13 1.54
CA SER A 70 13.03 2.27 2.59
C SER A 70 12.91 3.74 2.97
N GLY A 71 11.69 4.20 3.22
CA GLY A 71 11.42 5.55 3.76
C GLY A 71 11.37 6.69 2.75
N GLY A 72 11.86 6.49 1.54
CA GLY A 72 11.87 7.49 0.47
C GLY A 72 11.06 7.07 -0.74
N ASN A 73 10.95 7.93 -1.73
CA ASN A 73 10.43 7.56 -3.03
C ASN A 73 11.26 6.45 -3.63
N GLU A 74 10.64 5.34 -3.90
CA GLU A 74 11.35 4.20 -4.43
C GLU A 74 11.75 4.40 -5.90
N PHE A 75 11.04 5.26 -6.65
CA PHE A 75 11.33 5.44 -8.08
C PHE A 75 11.07 6.88 -8.48
N GLY A 76 12.16 7.56 -8.71
CA GLY A 76 12.16 8.96 -9.05
C GLY A 76 11.63 9.24 -10.44
N ALA A 77 10.56 9.99 -10.51
CA ALA A 77 10.57 11.02 -11.53
C ALA A 77 11.75 11.95 -11.20
N LYS A 78 12.78 11.96 -12.02
CA LYS A 78 13.95 12.86 -11.88
C LYS A 78 13.56 14.34 -11.88
N ASP A 79 12.33 14.65 -12.34
CA ASP A 79 11.77 15.98 -12.41
C ASP A 79 10.30 15.98 -12.04
N GLN A 80 9.97 16.37 -10.80
CA GLN A 80 8.58 16.61 -10.41
C GLN A 80 7.95 17.83 -11.14
N ASN A 81 8.74 18.67 -11.77
CA ASN A 81 8.25 19.69 -12.71
C ASN A 81 7.56 19.06 -13.94
N LEU A 82 7.86 17.80 -14.28
CA LEU A 82 7.21 17.07 -15.36
C LEU A 82 5.82 16.56 -15.00
N ALA A 83 5.55 16.26 -13.73
CA ALA A 83 4.21 15.87 -13.27
C ALA A 83 3.21 17.05 -13.37
N ALA A 84 3.68 18.27 -13.16
CA ALA A 84 2.89 19.49 -13.31
C ALA A 84 2.65 19.87 -14.79
N THR A 85 3.51 19.42 -15.71
CA THR A 85 3.41 19.73 -17.15
C THR A 85 2.83 18.60 -18.01
N GLY A 86 2.51 17.46 -17.43
CA GLY A 86 1.96 16.30 -18.14
C GLY A 86 2.97 15.56 -19.05
N ASN A 87 4.23 15.96 -19.06
CA ASN A 87 5.28 15.36 -19.88
C ASN A 87 6.08 14.32 -19.08
N VAL A 88 5.55 13.09 -18.99
CA VAL A 88 6.31 11.94 -18.47
C VAL A 88 7.23 11.42 -19.58
N HIS A 89 8.53 11.34 -19.32
CA HIS A 89 9.47 10.76 -20.27
C HIS A 89 9.17 9.27 -20.47
N SER A 90 9.19 8.79 -21.73
CA SER A 90 8.94 7.37 -22.05
C SER A 90 9.90 6.42 -21.32
N ARG A 91 11.13 6.85 -21.02
CA ARG A 91 12.11 6.10 -20.22
C ARG A 91 11.66 5.92 -18.76
N ASP A 92 11.01 6.92 -18.16
CA ASP A 92 10.53 6.82 -16.76
C ASP A 92 9.35 5.87 -16.67
N VAL A 93 8.47 5.88 -17.68
CA VAL A 93 7.37 4.91 -17.82
C VAL A 93 7.91 3.50 -17.97
N LEU A 94 8.91 3.30 -18.82
CA LEU A 94 9.53 2.00 -19.04
C LEU A 94 10.22 1.48 -17.78
N SER A 95 10.97 2.33 -17.08
CA SER A 95 11.62 1.98 -15.82
C SER A 95 10.60 1.58 -14.75
N ALA A 96 9.54 2.36 -14.59
CA ALA A 96 8.46 2.05 -13.65
C ALA A 96 7.73 0.73 -14.01
N TRP A 97 7.58 0.46 -15.30
CA TRP A 97 7.01 -0.79 -15.78
C TRP A 97 7.91 -2.00 -15.47
N HIS A 98 9.21 -1.91 -15.74
CA HIS A 98 10.17 -2.96 -15.42
C HIS A 98 10.24 -3.25 -13.91
N ASP A 99 10.17 -2.21 -13.09
CA ASP A 99 10.12 -2.36 -11.64
C ASP A 99 8.83 -3.05 -11.18
N PHE A 100 7.70 -2.69 -11.78
CA PHE A 100 6.42 -3.36 -11.53
C PHE A 100 6.49 -4.86 -11.89
N GLU A 101 6.97 -5.20 -13.10
CA GLU A 101 7.10 -6.59 -13.53
C GLU A 101 8.06 -7.38 -12.65
N SER A 102 9.19 -6.81 -12.28
CA SER A 102 10.18 -7.44 -11.39
C SER A 102 9.65 -7.64 -9.97
N SER A 103 8.89 -6.68 -9.47
CA SER A 103 8.19 -6.81 -8.17
C SER A 103 7.09 -7.89 -8.23
N PHE A 104 6.36 -7.97 -9.33
CA PHE A 104 5.35 -9.00 -9.55
C PHE A 104 5.99 -10.40 -9.66
N PHE A 105 7.09 -10.50 -10.41
CA PHE A 105 7.89 -11.72 -10.51
C PHE A 105 8.38 -12.19 -9.14
N ALA A 106 8.96 -11.28 -8.34
CA ALA A 106 9.41 -11.60 -6.97
C ALA A 106 8.27 -12.11 -6.10
N GLY A 107 7.10 -11.48 -6.17
CA GLY A 107 5.90 -11.94 -5.49
C GLY A 107 5.45 -13.33 -5.94
N ALA A 108 5.51 -13.61 -7.25
CA ALA A 108 5.13 -14.92 -7.80
C ALA A 108 6.13 -16.02 -7.42
N LEU A 109 7.43 -15.70 -7.41
CA LEU A 109 8.50 -16.63 -7.03
C LEU A 109 8.40 -17.03 -5.55
N LEU A 110 8.22 -16.05 -4.67
CA LEU A 110 8.16 -16.28 -3.21
C LEU A 110 6.81 -16.85 -2.75
N CYS A 111 5.73 -16.54 -3.47
CA CYS A 111 4.36 -16.93 -3.15
C CYS A 111 3.65 -17.48 -4.40
N PRO A 112 3.95 -18.71 -4.84
CA PRO A 112 3.31 -19.34 -5.99
C PRO A 112 1.79 -19.41 -5.83
N LYS A 113 1.03 -19.09 -6.89
CA LYS A 113 -0.41 -18.83 -6.85
C LYS A 113 -1.21 -19.90 -6.09
N LYS A 114 -1.14 -21.16 -6.51
CA LYS A 114 -1.98 -22.23 -5.95
C LYS A 114 -1.66 -22.56 -4.47
N PRO A 115 -0.39 -22.80 -4.06
CA PRO A 115 -0.06 -23.06 -2.67
C PRO A 115 -0.37 -21.87 -1.78
N PHE A 116 -0.06 -20.65 -2.24
CA PHE A 116 -0.30 -19.43 -1.46
C PHE A 116 -1.79 -19.15 -1.28
N TYR A 117 -2.62 -19.33 -2.31
CA TYR A 117 -4.08 -19.23 -2.18
C TYR A 117 -4.63 -20.20 -1.13
N ARG A 118 -4.21 -21.49 -1.17
CA ARG A 118 -4.61 -22.47 -0.16
C ARG A 118 -4.19 -22.07 1.25
N PHE A 119 -3.00 -21.50 1.38
CA PHE A 119 -2.50 -20.98 2.64
C PHE A 119 -3.37 -19.82 3.15
N LEU A 120 -3.73 -18.86 2.30
CA LEU A 120 -4.60 -17.73 2.65
C LEU A 120 -5.97 -18.18 3.14
N VAL A 121 -6.62 -19.08 2.40
CA VAL A 121 -7.93 -19.62 2.77
C VAL A 121 -7.89 -20.36 4.11
N ARG A 122 -6.85 -21.18 4.33
CA ARG A 122 -6.65 -21.92 5.60
C ARG A 122 -6.44 -20.95 6.78
N ASN A 123 -5.70 -19.88 6.58
CA ASN A 123 -5.42 -18.88 7.60
C ASN A 123 -6.43 -17.71 7.59
N LYS A 124 -7.59 -17.88 6.92
CA LYS A 124 -8.68 -16.89 6.88
C LYS A 124 -8.18 -15.47 6.52
N HIS A 125 -7.22 -15.37 5.61
CA HIS A 125 -6.57 -14.14 5.14
C HIS A 125 -5.97 -13.25 6.27
N GLN A 126 -5.60 -13.86 7.40
CA GLN A 126 -4.94 -13.11 8.49
C GLN A 126 -3.55 -12.64 8.08
N ILE A 127 -3.27 -11.35 8.26
CA ILE A 127 -1.98 -10.76 7.88
C ILE A 127 -0.83 -11.26 8.78
N VAL A 128 -1.11 -11.53 10.04
CA VAL A 128 -0.12 -12.11 10.97
C VAL A 128 0.43 -13.45 10.48
N SER A 129 -0.30 -14.17 9.65
CA SER A 129 0.15 -15.44 9.07
C SER A 129 1.37 -15.33 8.16
N ALA A 130 1.74 -14.09 7.73
CA ALA A 130 2.98 -13.83 6.99
C ALA A 130 4.22 -14.38 7.71
N GLN A 131 4.23 -14.34 9.04
CA GLN A 131 5.32 -14.86 9.87
C GLN A 131 5.57 -16.35 9.66
N GLN A 132 4.52 -17.16 9.44
CA GLN A 132 4.62 -18.61 9.20
C GLN A 132 5.41 -18.91 7.91
N LEU A 133 5.32 -18.02 6.92
CA LEU A 133 6.04 -18.14 5.65
C LEU A 133 7.36 -17.37 5.65
N LYS A 134 7.71 -16.72 6.75
CA LYS A 134 8.87 -15.81 6.84
C LYS A 134 8.82 -14.74 5.73
N LEU A 135 7.64 -14.14 5.54
CA LEU A 135 7.37 -13.06 4.61
C LEU A 135 7.10 -11.76 5.37
N SER A 136 7.33 -10.63 4.69
CA SER A 136 6.87 -9.35 5.21
C SER A 136 5.34 -9.23 5.04
N PRO A 137 4.64 -8.53 5.98
CA PRO A 137 3.21 -8.25 5.82
C PRO A 137 2.88 -7.53 4.51
N ALA A 138 3.74 -6.61 4.05
CA ALA A 138 3.58 -5.91 2.78
C ALA A 138 3.54 -6.86 1.59
N LEU A 139 4.46 -7.83 1.53
CA LEU A 139 4.48 -8.83 0.47
C LEU A 139 3.23 -9.71 0.50
N LEU A 140 2.81 -10.17 1.70
CA LEU A 140 1.59 -10.97 1.84
C LEU A 140 0.38 -10.20 1.34
N MET A 141 0.16 -8.96 1.83
CA MET A 141 -1.00 -8.13 1.44
C MET A 141 -1.01 -7.86 -0.08
N ARG A 142 0.13 -7.48 -0.65
CA ARG A 142 0.26 -7.25 -2.10
C ARG A 142 -0.05 -8.53 -2.88
N ARG A 143 0.41 -9.68 -2.41
CA ARG A 143 0.20 -10.94 -3.11
C ARG A 143 -1.25 -11.43 -3.03
N VAL A 144 -1.97 -11.13 -1.95
CA VAL A 144 -3.43 -11.41 -1.82
C VAL A 144 -4.18 -10.84 -3.01
N THR A 145 -3.90 -9.60 -3.41
CA THR A 145 -4.61 -8.92 -4.50
C THR A 145 -4.45 -9.63 -5.86
N ALA A 146 -3.35 -10.38 -6.04
CA ALA A 146 -3.03 -11.07 -7.29
C ALA A 146 -3.46 -12.55 -7.34
N VAL A 147 -3.73 -13.18 -6.18
CA VAL A 147 -3.99 -14.63 -6.13
C VAL A 147 -5.38 -14.98 -5.61
N SER A 148 -6.08 -14.07 -4.94
CA SER A 148 -7.42 -14.28 -4.42
C SER A 148 -8.39 -14.64 -5.55
N SER A 149 -9.35 -15.54 -5.25
CA SER A 149 -10.46 -15.84 -6.17
C SER A 149 -11.47 -14.69 -6.28
N PHE A 150 -11.52 -13.83 -5.28
CA PHE A 150 -12.32 -12.62 -5.28
C PHE A 150 -11.46 -11.47 -5.79
N PRO A 151 -11.79 -10.82 -6.93
CA PRO A 151 -10.86 -9.92 -7.60
C PRO A 151 -10.92 -8.46 -7.11
N TYR A 152 -11.88 -8.09 -6.28
CA TYR A 152 -12.20 -6.69 -5.95
C TYR A 152 -11.37 -6.15 -4.79
N TRP A 153 -10.05 -6.19 -4.91
CA TRP A 153 -9.09 -5.76 -3.90
C TRP A 153 -8.48 -4.41 -4.23
N HIS A 154 -8.07 -3.69 -3.17
CA HIS A 154 -7.10 -2.60 -3.26
C HIS A 154 -6.04 -2.75 -2.16
N TYR A 155 -4.88 -2.13 -2.38
CA TYR A 155 -3.79 -2.12 -1.44
C TYR A 155 -3.06 -0.79 -1.48
N PHE A 156 -2.79 -0.23 -0.30
CA PHE A 156 -2.06 1.02 -0.13
C PHE A 156 -0.90 0.86 0.85
N GLU A 157 0.21 1.51 0.53
CA GLU A 157 1.31 1.76 1.46
C GLU A 157 1.46 3.26 1.66
N ALA A 158 1.58 3.69 2.92
CA ALA A 158 1.69 5.11 3.23
C ALA A 158 2.72 5.40 4.31
N TYR A 159 3.33 6.57 4.20
CA TYR A 159 4.18 7.19 5.22
C TYR A 159 3.58 8.50 5.70
N GLN A 160 4.06 8.95 6.87
CA GLN A 160 3.72 10.28 7.37
C GLN A 160 4.28 11.39 6.46
N PRO A 161 3.61 12.56 6.38
CA PRO A 161 2.30 12.88 6.95
C PRO A 161 1.13 12.29 6.15
N GLY A 162 1.25 12.06 4.87
CA GLY A 162 0.21 11.53 4.00
C GLY A 162 0.75 11.16 2.61
N TYR A 163 1.86 10.42 2.57
CA TYR A 163 2.53 10.03 1.34
C TYR A 163 2.20 8.57 0.98
N LEU A 164 1.51 8.36 -0.14
CA LEU A 164 1.23 7.03 -0.70
C LEU A 164 2.42 6.58 -1.55
N THR A 165 3.10 5.53 -1.12
CA THR A 165 4.29 4.98 -1.82
C THR A 165 3.97 3.81 -2.72
N ALA A 166 2.88 3.09 -2.46
CA ALA A 166 2.41 2.02 -3.32
C ALA A 166 0.90 2.00 -3.35
N VAL A 167 0.35 1.80 -4.54
CA VAL A 167 -1.08 1.81 -4.80
C VAL A 167 -1.43 0.68 -5.75
N TYR A 168 -2.36 -0.18 -5.34
CA TYR A 168 -3.03 -1.15 -6.19
C TYR A 168 -4.54 -0.97 -6.05
N ARG A 169 -5.26 -0.85 -7.17
CA ARG A 169 -6.68 -0.54 -7.19
C ARG A 169 -7.46 -1.48 -8.12
N GLY A 170 -7.38 -2.77 -7.88
CA GLY A 170 -8.10 -3.77 -8.68
C GLY A 170 -9.62 -3.63 -8.65
N ASN A 171 -10.16 -2.99 -7.62
CA ASN A 171 -11.58 -2.66 -7.48
C ASN A 171 -11.94 -1.23 -7.94
N GLY A 172 -11.01 -0.49 -8.53
CA GLY A 172 -11.26 0.85 -9.04
C GLY A 172 -11.41 1.96 -7.98
N ILE A 173 -11.15 1.70 -6.70
CA ILE A 173 -11.29 2.70 -5.64
C ILE A 173 -10.63 4.03 -6.03
N PRO A 174 -11.32 5.18 -5.99
CA PRO A 174 -10.72 6.48 -6.20
C PRO A 174 -9.60 6.76 -5.21
N LEU A 175 -8.55 7.46 -5.63
CA LEU A 175 -7.52 7.88 -4.70
C LEU A 175 -8.01 9.01 -3.80
N PRO A 176 -7.56 9.05 -2.53
CA PRO A 176 -7.93 10.11 -1.59
C PRO A 176 -7.45 11.50 -2.05
N TRP A 177 -6.49 11.55 -2.92
CA TRP A 177 -6.00 12.70 -3.70
C TRP A 177 -5.17 12.19 -4.87
N GLY A 178 -4.95 13.00 -5.90
CA GLY A 178 -4.31 12.60 -7.16
C GLY A 178 -3.06 11.71 -7.02
N ASN A 179 -2.45 11.38 -8.11
CA ASN A 179 -1.41 10.36 -8.23
C ASN A 179 -0.28 10.50 -7.20
N MET A 180 -0.21 9.55 -6.25
CA MET A 180 0.95 9.31 -5.37
C MET A 180 1.66 10.58 -4.83
N THR A 181 0.90 11.65 -4.66
CA THR A 181 1.40 12.92 -4.16
C THR A 181 1.42 12.96 -2.64
N MET A 182 2.33 13.76 -2.10
CA MET A 182 2.36 14.05 -0.68
C MET A 182 1.21 14.99 -0.30
N VAL A 183 0.50 14.67 0.78
CA VAL A 183 -0.49 15.56 1.39
C VAL A 183 -0.13 15.72 2.86
N SER A 184 0.01 16.97 3.30
CA SER A 184 0.42 17.29 4.67
C SER A 184 -0.70 17.04 5.71
N ASP A 185 -1.96 17.03 5.26
CA ASP A 185 -3.16 16.91 6.07
C ASP A 185 -4.11 15.81 5.55
N PRO A 186 -3.69 14.53 5.52
CA PRO A 186 -4.51 13.46 4.99
C PRO A 186 -5.83 13.33 5.75
N CYS A 187 -6.91 13.02 5.02
CA CYS A 187 -8.22 12.84 5.64
C CYS A 187 -8.18 11.64 6.62
N PRO A 188 -8.45 11.86 7.91
CA PRO A 188 -8.34 10.80 8.94
C PRO A 188 -9.43 9.74 8.81
N ASN A 189 -10.47 9.95 8.01
CA ASN A 189 -11.53 8.95 7.79
C ASN A 189 -11.06 7.79 6.90
N TRP A 190 -10.05 8.01 6.06
CA TRP A 190 -9.46 6.92 5.30
C TRP A 190 -8.72 5.94 6.21
N ALA A 191 -9.03 4.66 6.13
CA ALA A 191 -8.44 3.63 6.97
C ALA A 191 -6.91 3.66 6.98
N VAL A 192 -6.28 3.92 5.82
CA VAL A 192 -4.83 4.02 5.69
C VAL A 192 -4.23 5.20 6.45
N PHE A 193 -4.96 6.32 6.62
CA PHE A 193 -4.43 7.51 7.31
C PHE A 193 -4.91 7.63 8.74
N ARG A 194 -5.99 6.95 9.10
CA ARG A 194 -6.50 6.96 10.48
C ARG A 194 -5.42 6.53 11.48
N LEU A 195 -4.72 5.45 11.20
CA LEU A 195 -3.67 4.94 12.08
C LEU A 195 -2.38 5.78 12.09
N LEU A 196 -2.23 6.79 11.23
CA LEU A 196 -1.12 7.75 11.32
C LEU A 196 -1.30 8.70 12.50
N ASN A 197 -2.52 9.16 12.73
CA ASN A 197 -2.83 10.23 13.66
C ASN A 197 -3.31 9.70 15.01
N GLU A 198 -3.94 8.53 15.03
CA GLU A 198 -4.54 7.94 16.23
C GLU A 198 -3.62 6.85 16.81
N THR A 199 -2.61 7.25 17.59
CA THR A 199 -1.61 6.32 18.16
C THR A 199 -2.19 5.34 19.19
N TYR A 200 -3.30 5.71 19.83
CA TYR A 200 -4.04 4.89 20.79
C TYR A 200 -4.93 3.83 20.14
N VAL A 201 -5.18 3.92 18.85
CA VAL A 201 -6.02 2.96 18.15
C VAL A 201 -5.33 1.61 18.07
N LYS A 202 -6.11 0.55 18.26
CA LYS A 202 -5.64 -0.84 18.18
C LYS A 202 -4.97 -1.10 16.84
N ASN A 203 -3.88 -1.82 16.88
CA ASN A 203 -3.11 -2.24 15.71
C ASN A 203 -3.01 -3.77 15.66
N PRO A 204 -3.52 -4.46 14.66
CA PRO A 204 -4.19 -3.99 13.43
C PRO A 204 -5.61 -3.47 13.66
N GLN A 205 -6.16 -2.76 12.67
CA GLN A 205 -7.53 -2.30 12.69
C GLN A 205 -8.24 -2.55 11.36
N SER A 206 -9.49 -3.03 11.44
CA SER A 206 -10.39 -3.12 10.31
C SER A 206 -11.41 -1.99 10.36
N GLN A 207 -11.85 -1.49 9.21
CA GLN A 207 -12.79 -0.39 9.08
C GLN A 207 -13.71 -0.62 7.89
N ILE A 208 -15.02 -0.44 8.10
CA ILE A 208 -16.00 -0.29 7.04
C ILE A 208 -15.99 1.16 6.58
N SER A 209 -15.93 1.36 5.26
CA SER A 209 -15.86 2.70 4.66
C SER A 209 -16.89 2.82 3.55
N ILE A 210 -17.68 3.87 3.59
CA ILE A 210 -18.63 4.25 2.54
C ILE A 210 -17.96 5.34 1.71
N LEU A 211 -17.91 5.16 0.41
CA LEU A 211 -17.39 6.15 -0.51
C LEU A 211 -18.46 6.49 -1.55
N LYS A 212 -18.86 7.75 -1.58
CA LYS A 212 -19.71 8.30 -2.62
C LYS A 212 -18.86 9.05 -3.63
N ASN A 213 -18.98 8.64 -4.88
CA ASN A 213 -18.30 9.27 -6.01
C ASN A 213 -19.33 9.45 -7.12
N ASP A 214 -19.68 10.69 -7.39
CA ASP A 214 -20.74 11.07 -8.31
C ASP A 214 -22.06 10.31 -8.00
N ASP A 215 -22.55 9.49 -8.94
CA ASP A 215 -23.82 8.76 -8.80
C ASP A 215 -23.64 7.34 -8.19
N GLN A 216 -22.42 6.96 -7.82
CA GLN A 216 -22.15 5.63 -7.28
C GLN A 216 -21.67 5.67 -5.84
N THR A 217 -22.27 4.80 -5.02
CA THR A 217 -21.83 4.56 -3.65
C THR A 217 -21.19 3.18 -3.55
N TYR A 218 -20.04 3.12 -2.88
CA TYR A 218 -19.24 1.92 -2.68
C TYR A 218 -19.14 1.59 -1.20
N LEU A 219 -19.01 0.31 -0.89
CA LEU A 219 -18.77 -0.19 0.47
C LEU A 219 -17.47 -0.97 0.52
N TYR A 220 -16.49 -0.39 1.19
CA TYR A 220 -15.20 -1.03 1.35
C TYR A 220 -15.00 -1.52 2.80
N CYS A 221 -14.33 -2.64 2.95
CA CYS A 221 -13.71 -3.02 4.22
C CYS A 221 -12.20 -2.99 4.05
N CYS A 222 -11.51 -2.25 4.92
CA CYS A 222 -10.07 -2.11 4.90
C CYS A 222 -9.46 -2.63 6.19
N HIS A 223 -8.39 -3.42 6.08
CA HIS A 223 -7.58 -3.87 7.20
C HIS A 223 -6.22 -3.19 7.15
N THR A 224 -5.93 -2.37 8.13
CA THR A 224 -4.74 -1.52 8.17
C THR A 224 -3.86 -1.89 9.34
N ILE A 225 -2.55 -1.96 9.10
CA ILE A 225 -1.54 -2.23 10.12
C ILE A 225 -0.44 -1.16 10.09
N ARG A 226 0.09 -0.88 11.27
CA ARG A 226 1.31 -0.08 11.46
C ARG A 226 2.51 -1.02 11.51
N VAL A 227 3.51 -0.72 10.71
CA VAL A 227 4.78 -1.44 10.71
C VAL A 227 5.94 -0.45 10.73
N LYS A 228 7.12 -0.88 11.17
CA LYS A 228 8.36 -0.13 10.95
C LYS A 228 9.06 -0.65 9.71
N ASP A 229 9.53 0.27 8.87
CA ASP A 229 10.39 -0.10 7.76
C ASP A 229 11.84 -0.32 8.24
N LEU A 230 12.76 -0.64 7.33
CA LEU A 230 14.15 -0.90 7.68
C LEU A 230 14.92 0.38 8.06
N ALA A 231 14.44 1.56 7.65
CA ALA A 231 14.98 2.85 8.07
C ALA A 231 14.44 3.31 9.44
N GLY A 232 13.48 2.55 10.02
CA GLY A 232 12.85 2.85 11.30
C GLY A 232 11.63 3.76 11.22
N ASN A 233 11.17 4.13 10.01
CA ASN A 233 9.99 4.96 9.84
C ASN A 233 8.70 4.18 10.13
N LEU A 234 7.70 4.91 10.61
CA LEU A 234 6.33 4.40 10.67
C LEU A 234 5.77 4.29 9.26
N LYS A 235 5.40 3.08 8.86
CA LYS A 235 4.76 2.75 7.59
C LYS A 235 3.40 2.13 7.83
N LEU A 236 2.41 2.53 7.07
CA LEU A 236 1.09 1.95 7.07
C LEU A 236 0.90 1.05 5.85
N LEU A 237 0.29 -0.10 6.09
CA LEU A 237 -0.12 -1.04 5.06
C LEU A 237 -1.62 -1.23 5.20
N SER A 238 -2.36 -1.00 4.14
CA SER A 238 -3.82 -1.14 4.11
C SER A 238 -4.25 -2.03 2.96
N LEU A 239 -4.89 -3.14 3.28
CA LEU A 239 -5.50 -4.06 2.34
C LEU A 239 -7.02 -3.90 2.45
N GLY A 240 -7.68 -3.66 1.34
CA GLY A 240 -9.12 -3.47 1.33
C GLY A 240 -9.83 -4.24 0.23
N ILE A 241 -11.14 -4.40 0.40
CA ILE A 241 -12.01 -5.15 -0.47
C ILE A 241 -13.31 -4.38 -0.69
N ASP A 242 -13.83 -4.38 -1.92
CA ASP A 242 -15.17 -3.90 -2.23
C ASP A 242 -16.18 -5.00 -1.90
N LEU A 243 -17.15 -4.70 -1.04
CA LEU A 243 -18.15 -5.65 -0.56
C LEU A 243 -19.38 -5.73 -1.47
N ILE A 244 -19.67 -4.71 -2.27
CA ILE A 244 -20.89 -4.65 -3.09
C ILE A 244 -21.02 -5.86 -4.02
N PRO A 245 -19.97 -6.30 -4.77
CA PRO A 245 -20.10 -7.48 -5.61
C PRO A 245 -20.41 -8.75 -4.84
N ALA A 246 -19.85 -8.90 -3.62
CA ALA A 246 -20.11 -10.07 -2.78
C ALA A 246 -21.53 -10.05 -2.19
N ILE A 247 -22.04 -8.89 -1.79
CA ILE A 247 -23.41 -8.68 -1.30
C ILE A 247 -24.41 -9.05 -2.39
N LYS A 248 -24.24 -8.52 -3.60
CA LYS A 248 -25.09 -8.82 -4.76
C LYS A 248 -25.10 -10.32 -5.11
N ASN A 249 -23.97 -10.99 -5.01
CA ASN A 249 -23.88 -12.43 -5.27
C ASN A 249 -24.64 -13.28 -4.22
N GLN A 250 -25.01 -12.71 -3.08
CA GLN A 250 -25.88 -13.35 -2.09
C GLN A 250 -27.37 -13.05 -2.28
N GLY A 251 -27.73 -12.34 -3.36
CA GLY A 251 -29.12 -11.94 -3.63
C GLY A 251 -29.64 -10.84 -2.71
N ILE A 252 -28.75 -10.10 -2.03
CA ILE A 252 -29.11 -9.00 -1.12
C ILE A 252 -29.07 -7.71 -1.93
N ASP A 253 -30.06 -6.83 -1.74
CA ASP A 253 -30.04 -5.50 -2.31
C ASP A 253 -28.99 -4.62 -1.61
N GLY A 254 -27.84 -4.51 -2.26
CA GLY A 254 -26.72 -3.70 -1.74
C GLY A 254 -27.03 -2.21 -1.68
N ASN A 255 -28.00 -1.70 -2.45
CA ASN A 255 -28.32 -0.29 -2.46
C ASN A 255 -29.13 0.10 -1.23
N GLU A 256 -30.12 -0.71 -0.85
CA GLU A 256 -30.90 -0.49 0.38
C GLU A 256 -30.00 -0.51 1.62
N LEU A 257 -29.13 -1.51 1.70
CA LEU A 257 -28.16 -1.63 2.80
C LEU A 257 -27.22 -0.41 2.86
N LEU A 258 -26.72 0.05 1.70
CA LEU A 258 -25.86 1.23 1.61
C LEU A 258 -26.57 2.52 2.01
N GLN A 259 -27.80 2.73 1.53
CA GLN A 259 -28.57 3.92 1.84
C GLN A 259 -28.84 4.06 3.34
N SER A 260 -29.24 2.96 3.99
CA SER A 260 -29.43 2.94 5.44
C SER A 260 -28.13 3.30 6.18
N LEU A 261 -27.01 2.66 5.83
CA LEU A 261 -25.75 2.92 6.51
C LEU A 261 -25.18 4.31 6.20
N GLU A 262 -25.35 4.82 4.99
CA GLU A 262 -24.97 6.19 4.62
C GLU A 262 -25.78 7.21 5.44
N GLN A 263 -27.07 7.01 5.57
CA GLN A 263 -27.93 7.88 6.35
C GLN A 263 -27.52 7.89 7.83
N ASP A 264 -27.32 6.71 8.46
CA ASP A 264 -26.85 6.60 9.85
C ASP A 264 -25.54 7.38 10.06
N CYS A 265 -24.61 7.25 9.11
CA CYS A 265 -23.33 7.97 9.17
C CYS A 265 -23.49 9.48 8.98
N GLN A 266 -24.37 9.94 8.09
CA GLN A 266 -24.61 11.37 7.86
C GLN A 266 -25.22 12.05 9.08
N GLU A 267 -26.23 11.42 9.69
CA GLU A 267 -26.90 11.92 10.92
C GLU A 267 -25.93 11.97 12.11
N SER A 268 -24.94 11.09 12.15
CA SER A 268 -23.93 10.99 13.23
C SER A 268 -22.61 11.71 12.93
N GLY A 269 -22.57 12.62 11.95
CA GLY A 269 -21.38 13.44 11.66
C GLY A 269 -20.26 12.74 10.89
N GLY A 270 -20.60 11.71 10.14
CA GLY A 270 -19.69 11.00 9.20
C GLY A 270 -19.22 9.62 9.67
N GLU A 271 -19.66 9.16 10.85
CA GLU A 271 -19.39 7.83 11.36
C GLU A 271 -20.59 7.30 12.17
N ALA A 272 -20.88 6.01 12.06
CA ALA A 272 -21.95 5.37 12.81
C ALA A 272 -21.64 3.91 13.12
N GLU A 273 -22.19 3.42 14.23
CA GLU A 273 -22.20 1.99 14.53
C GLU A 273 -23.06 1.27 13.48
N LEU A 274 -22.62 0.07 13.13
CA LEU A 274 -23.38 -0.75 12.19
C LEU A 274 -24.67 -1.24 12.84
N ASN A 275 -25.78 -1.12 12.15
CA ASN A 275 -27.03 -1.70 12.59
C ASN A 275 -27.01 -3.25 12.52
N PRO A 276 -27.91 -3.96 13.22
CA PRO A 276 -27.88 -5.43 13.31
C PRO A 276 -27.92 -6.14 11.96
N HIS A 277 -28.69 -5.61 11.00
CA HIS A 277 -28.82 -6.20 9.66
C HIS A 277 -27.49 -6.12 8.89
N VAL A 278 -26.86 -4.96 8.88
CA VAL A 278 -25.55 -4.76 8.24
C VAL A 278 -24.48 -5.64 8.88
N LYS A 279 -24.47 -5.76 10.23
CA LYS A 279 -23.56 -6.66 10.95
C LYS A 279 -23.71 -8.09 10.49
N GLU A 280 -24.94 -8.60 10.45
CA GLU A 280 -25.24 -9.97 10.01
C GLU A 280 -24.75 -10.25 8.59
N VAL A 281 -24.99 -9.32 7.66
CA VAL A 281 -24.54 -9.46 6.26
C VAL A 281 -23.01 -9.51 6.20
N ILE A 282 -22.31 -8.62 6.89
CA ILE A 282 -20.84 -8.59 6.87
C ILE A 282 -20.25 -9.84 7.53
N GLU A 283 -20.81 -10.33 8.62
CA GLU A 283 -20.38 -11.56 9.26
C GLU A 283 -20.55 -12.78 8.33
N LYS A 284 -21.69 -12.89 7.63
CA LYS A 284 -21.89 -13.92 6.62
C LYS A 284 -20.83 -13.85 5.52
N LEU A 285 -20.55 -12.66 5.00
CA LEU A 285 -19.51 -12.46 3.99
C LEU A 285 -18.12 -12.84 4.49
N SER A 286 -17.80 -12.53 5.76
CA SER A 286 -16.55 -12.94 6.40
C SER A 286 -16.35 -14.46 6.36
N HIS A 287 -17.40 -15.21 6.64
CA HIS A 287 -17.39 -16.68 6.58
C HIS A 287 -17.26 -17.21 5.14
N ILE A 288 -18.03 -16.65 4.20
CA ILE A 288 -18.03 -17.09 2.79
C ILE A 288 -16.69 -16.83 2.13
N LEU A 289 -16.16 -15.61 2.29
CA LEU A 289 -14.89 -15.18 1.69
C LEU A 289 -13.67 -15.70 2.44
N ARG A 290 -13.86 -16.29 3.63
CA ARG A 290 -12.78 -16.72 4.52
C ARG A 290 -11.83 -15.58 4.90
N ILE A 291 -12.40 -14.41 5.23
CA ILE A 291 -11.65 -13.21 5.61
C ILE A 291 -12.00 -12.85 7.05
N GLN A 292 -11.15 -13.20 8.00
CA GLN A 292 -11.44 -13.04 9.43
C GLN A 292 -11.56 -11.56 9.83
N TRP A 293 -10.66 -10.71 9.37
CA TRP A 293 -10.66 -9.29 9.71
C TRP A 293 -11.89 -8.52 9.16
N LEU A 294 -12.60 -9.08 8.19
CA LEU A 294 -13.90 -8.57 7.76
C LEU A 294 -14.96 -8.74 8.87
N GLY A 295 -15.01 -9.90 9.53
CA GLY A 295 -15.88 -10.09 10.70
C GLY A 295 -15.49 -9.21 11.90
N GLU A 296 -14.19 -8.94 12.06
CA GLU A 296 -13.72 -8.03 13.13
C GLU A 296 -14.17 -6.57 12.91
N SER A 297 -14.42 -6.17 11.66
CA SER A 297 -14.81 -4.80 11.32
C SER A 297 -16.21 -4.41 11.82
N VAL A 298 -17.08 -5.37 12.14
CA VAL A 298 -18.44 -5.08 12.62
C VAL A 298 -18.51 -4.44 14.02
N HIS A 299 -17.39 -4.47 14.73
CA HIS A 299 -17.25 -3.86 16.06
C HIS A 299 -16.64 -2.46 16.04
N VAL A 300 -16.45 -1.90 14.85
CA VAL A 300 -15.88 -0.56 14.66
C VAL A 300 -16.86 0.28 13.87
N PRO A 301 -17.11 1.55 14.24
CA PRO A 301 -18.00 2.42 13.48
C PRO A 301 -17.60 2.51 12.02
N ALA A 302 -18.61 2.43 11.14
CA ALA A 302 -18.42 2.71 9.72
C ALA A 302 -18.13 4.20 9.53
N ARG A 303 -17.42 4.53 8.45
CA ARG A 303 -17.03 5.92 8.17
C ARG A 303 -17.29 6.29 6.73
N ILE A 304 -17.78 7.51 6.54
CA ILE A 304 -17.83 8.09 5.20
C ILE A 304 -16.45 8.60 4.84
N ILE A 305 -15.96 8.18 3.68
CA ILE A 305 -14.71 8.64 3.06
C ILE A 305 -15.00 9.33 1.74
N CYS A 306 -14.13 10.23 1.30
CA CYS A 306 -14.27 10.88 0.00
C CYS A 306 -12.89 11.05 -0.68
N PRO A 307 -12.85 11.15 -2.02
CA PRO A 307 -11.64 11.45 -2.77
C PRO A 307 -11.29 12.96 -2.75
N ARG A 308 -11.62 13.67 -1.66
CA ARG A 308 -11.47 15.12 -1.48
C ARG A 308 -12.27 15.93 -2.50
N SER A 309 -13.54 15.64 -2.61
CA SER A 309 -14.49 16.48 -3.36
C SER A 309 -14.81 17.78 -2.61
N LEU A 310 -15.36 18.77 -3.33
CA LEU A 310 -15.85 20.01 -2.76
C LEU A 310 -16.98 19.80 -1.73
N ASN A 311 -17.67 18.66 -1.80
CA ASN A 311 -18.74 18.23 -0.91
C ASN A 311 -18.20 17.32 0.20
N CYS A 312 -17.33 17.83 1.05
CA CYS A 312 -16.92 17.08 2.23
C CYS A 312 -18.08 17.03 3.24
N GLN A 313 -18.58 15.85 3.52
CA GLN A 313 -19.69 15.62 4.48
C GLN A 313 -19.37 16.03 5.91
N ARG A 314 -18.10 16.30 6.21
CA ARG A 314 -17.65 16.84 7.51
C ARG A 314 -17.74 18.37 7.58
N ASN A 315 -18.33 19.04 6.60
CA ASN A 315 -18.42 20.50 6.49
C ASN A 315 -17.05 21.24 6.60
N LYS A 316 -15.95 20.55 6.31
CA LYS A 316 -14.60 21.13 6.27
C LYS A 316 -14.17 21.29 4.82
N LYS A 317 -13.70 22.47 4.46
CA LYS A 317 -13.01 22.66 3.18
C LYS A 317 -11.72 21.84 3.19
N CYS A 318 -11.72 20.72 2.48
CA CYS A 318 -10.52 19.92 2.25
C CYS A 318 -9.80 20.42 1.01
N THR A 319 -8.95 21.43 1.15
CA THR A 319 -8.01 21.80 0.09
C THR A 319 -6.78 20.91 0.22
N PRO A 320 -6.43 20.12 -0.81
CA PRO A 320 -5.18 19.36 -0.77
C PRO A 320 -4.01 20.34 -0.73
N THR A 321 -3.19 20.25 0.30
CA THR A 321 -1.89 20.91 0.31
C THR A 321 -0.89 19.95 -0.33
N HIS A 322 -0.45 20.27 -1.54
CA HIS A 322 0.63 19.55 -2.20
C HIS A 322 1.95 20.10 -1.67
N SER A 323 2.82 19.22 -1.23
CA SER A 323 4.21 19.60 -0.91
C SER A 323 5.13 19.05 -1.99
N ASP A 324 5.90 19.93 -2.60
CA ASP A 324 6.98 19.55 -3.50
C ASP A 324 8.10 18.89 -2.69
N HIS A 325 8.22 17.59 -2.80
CA HIS A 325 9.37 16.86 -2.27
C HIS A 325 10.30 16.48 -3.41
N ARG A 326 11.39 17.18 -3.53
CA ARG A 326 12.50 16.80 -4.41
C ARG A 326 13.34 15.74 -3.71
N ILE A 327 13.48 14.60 -4.34
CA ILE A 327 14.39 13.55 -3.90
C ILE A 327 15.66 13.68 -4.73
N THR A 328 16.60 14.38 -4.18
CA THR A 328 17.99 14.39 -4.64
C THR A 328 18.76 13.50 -3.67
N GLY A 329 19.42 12.48 -4.15
CA GLY A 329 20.34 11.78 -3.28
C GLY A 329 20.52 10.28 -3.50
N ILE A 330 19.60 9.54 -4.11
CA ILE A 330 19.76 8.09 -4.31
C ILE A 330 20.91 7.78 -5.28
N GLU A 331 21.06 8.55 -6.35
CA GLU A 331 22.17 8.39 -7.27
C GLU A 331 23.51 8.75 -6.60
N SER A 332 23.57 9.86 -5.85
CA SER A 332 24.74 10.21 -5.07
C SER A 332 25.12 9.13 -4.07
N MET A 333 24.16 8.60 -3.32
CA MET A 333 24.39 7.49 -2.39
C MET A 333 24.97 6.25 -3.07
N ARG A 334 24.52 5.96 -4.28
CA ARG A 334 24.99 4.83 -5.09
C ARG A 334 26.43 5.07 -5.58
N GLU A 335 26.72 6.27 -6.09
CA GLU A 335 28.05 6.68 -6.54
C GLU A 335 29.07 6.61 -5.40
N ASP A 336 28.71 7.08 -4.21
CA ASP A 336 29.54 6.96 -3.00
C ASP A 336 29.89 5.52 -2.66
N ILE A 337 28.92 4.59 -2.75
CA ILE A 337 29.14 3.17 -2.48
C ILE A 337 30.06 2.54 -3.52
N LEU A 338 29.88 2.88 -4.78
CA LEU A 338 30.72 2.37 -5.87
C LEU A 338 32.15 2.87 -5.78
N SER A 339 32.37 4.11 -5.33
CA SER A 339 33.72 4.70 -5.16
C SER A 339 34.51 4.06 -4.03
N ILE A 340 33.87 3.56 -2.97
CA ILE A 340 34.53 2.88 -1.83
C ILE A 340 34.93 1.44 -2.18
N GLY A 341 34.29 0.85 -3.21
CA GLY A 341 34.49 -0.56 -3.60
C GLY A 341 35.56 -0.81 -4.67
N ASN A 342 36.16 0.27 -5.20
CA ASN A 342 37.33 0.25 -6.06
C ASN A 342 38.57 0.63 -5.28
#